data_124961297c85fcac8a5813156ce3b86f
#
_entry.id   124961297c85fcac8a5813156ce3b86f
#
_cell.length_a   1.000
_cell.length_b   1.000
_cell.length_c   1.000
_cell.angle_alpha   90.00
_cell.angle_beta   90.00
_cell.angle_gamma   90.00
#
_symmetry.space_group_name_H-M   'P 1'
#
loop_
_entity.id
_entity.type
_entity.pdbx_description
1 polymer ?
#
loop_
_entity_poly.entity_id
_entity_poly.type
_entity_poly.pdbx_seq_one_letter_code
_entity_poly.pdbx_strand_id
1 'polypeptide(L)'
;MIDSYGDYGNPHMKITRLTDDGKILRLKNGIYETEGLINRYQPAQVIFGPSYISFESALSFYGIIPEYAYHVSCATFNKHKDKVFHTKKYSYFYTDVPAKVFPLEVETFELGDYVYRMATREKAVCDKLYKMPPMKDVDELKVLMFEDLRFDDEDISELSYSTISQLAEAYCCKNVRLLSDYLGAIQ
;
A
#
# COMPACT_ATOMS: atom_id res chain seq x y z
N MET A 1 -1.69 -6.90 -25.53
CA MET A 1 -1.57 -5.65 -26.32
C MET A 1 -0.76 -5.83 -27.62
N ILE A 2 0.43 -6.45 -27.65
CA ILE A 2 1.17 -6.69 -28.91
C ILE A 2 0.33 -7.52 -29.87
N ASP A 3 -0.35 -8.55 -29.40
CA ASP A 3 -1.23 -9.40 -30.21
C ASP A 3 -2.42 -8.64 -30.81
N SER A 4 -2.91 -7.60 -30.11
CA SER A 4 -3.99 -6.73 -30.63
C SER A 4 -3.55 -5.80 -31.78
N TYR A 5 -2.25 -5.69 -32.02
CA TYR A 5 -1.65 -4.89 -33.09
C TYR A 5 -0.85 -5.73 -34.08
N GLY A 6 -1.09 -7.07 -34.12
CA GLY A 6 -0.35 -8.01 -34.97
C GLY A 6 -0.41 -7.72 -36.48
N ASP A 7 -1.49 -7.05 -36.93
CA ASP A 7 -1.68 -6.64 -38.33
C ASP A 7 -0.82 -5.42 -38.76
N TYR A 8 -0.13 -4.78 -37.79
CA TYR A 8 0.77 -3.68 -38.12
C TYR A 8 2.18 -4.20 -38.45
N GLY A 9 2.80 -3.66 -39.47
CA GLY A 9 4.14 -4.06 -39.90
C GLY A 9 5.24 -3.90 -38.82
N ASN A 10 5.00 -3.06 -37.78
CA ASN A 10 5.86 -2.95 -36.60
C ASN A 10 5.03 -2.59 -35.36
N PRO A 11 4.51 -3.59 -34.60
CA PRO A 11 3.71 -3.38 -33.40
C PRO A 11 4.43 -2.57 -32.31
N HIS A 12 5.73 -2.74 -32.14
CA HIS A 12 6.52 -2.00 -31.14
C HIS A 12 6.57 -0.50 -31.44
N MET A 13 6.80 -0.11 -32.70
CA MET A 13 6.77 1.31 -33.08
C MET A 13 5.39 1.92 -32.86
N LYS A 14 4.31 1.17 -33.13
CA LYS A 14 2.94 1.64 -32.87
C LYS A 14 2.71 1.92 -31.38
N ILE A 15 3.12 1.00 -30.52
CA ILE A 15 3.00 1.16 -29.06
C ILE A 15 3.84 2.36 -28.56
N THR A 16 5.08 2.51 -29.06
CA THR A 16 5.92 3.65 -28.69
C THR A 16 5.24 4.97 -29.08
N ARG A 17 4.73 5.08 -30.31
CA ARG A 17 4.02 6.27 -30.78
C ARG A 17 2.77 6.59 -29.94
N LEU A 18 1.97 5.58 -29.61
CA LEU A 18 0.79 5.76 -28.75
C LEU A 18 1.17 6.22 -27.33
N THR A 19 2.30 5.75 -26.81
CA THR A 19 2.85 6.17 -25.52
C THR A 19 3.37 7.62 -25.56
N ASP A 20 4.05 7.98 -26.64
CA ASP A 20 4.58 9.35 -26.85
C ASP A 20 3.44 10.35 -27.06
N ASP A 21 2.42 9.95 -27.82
CA ASP A 21 1.18 10.73 -28.03
C ASP A 21 0.31 10.82 -26.76
N GLY A 22 0.67 10.12 -25.68
CA GLY A 22 -0.10 10.10 -24.42
C GLY A 22 -1.43 9.34 -24.48
N LYS A 23 -1.66 8.56 -25.56
CA LYS A 23 -2.89 7.77 -25.74
C LYS A 23 -2.91 6.50 -24.90
N ILE A 24 -1.74 6.01 -24.52
CA ILE A 24 -1.57 4.90 -23.57
C ILE A 24 -0.49 5.28 -22.57
N LEU A 25 -0.64 4.79 -21.34
CA LEU A 25 0.34 4.97 -20.27
C LEU A 25 1.11 3.66 -20.05
N ARG A 26 2.43 3.70 -20.19
CA ARG A 26 3.28 2.55 -19.86
C ARG A 26 3.39 2.45 -18.33
N LEU A 27 2.94 1.34 -17.77
CA LEU A 27 3.04 1.02 -16.34
C LEU A 27 4.38 0.33 -16.01
N LYS A 28 4.73 -0.68 -16.78
CA LYS A 28 6.06 -1.34 -16.80
C LYS A 28 6.29 -2.00 -18.16
N ASN A 29 7.41 -2.72 -18.33
CA ASN A 29 7.68 -3.44 -19.57
C ASN A 29 6.54 -4.41 -19.91
N GLY A 30 5.94 -4.24 -21.07
CA GLY A 30 4.86 -5.08 -21.58
C GLY A 30 3.47 -4.80 -21.00
N ILE A 31 3.33 -3.88 -20.05
CA ILE A 31 2.04 -3.52 -19.43
C ILE A 31 1.73 -2.04 -19.67
N TYR A 32 0.57 -1.79 -20.24
CA TYR A 32 0.10 -0.47 -20.62
C TYR A 32 -1.36 -0.29 -20.18
N GLU A 33 -1.70 0.93 -19.81
CA GLU A 33 -3.06 1.37 -19.55
C GLU A 33 -3.58 2.16 -20.74
N THR A 34 -4.79 1.84 -21.21
CA THR A 34 -5.37 2.41 -22.44
C THR A 34 -6.40 3.50 -22.20
N GLU A 35 -7.06 3.49 -21.04
CA GLU A 35 -8.17 4.41 -20.74
C GLU A 35 -7.76 5.58 -19.83
N GLY A 36 -6.47 5.66 -19.50
CA GLY A 36 -5.97 6.56 -18.48
C GLY A 36 -6.22 6.02 -17.05
N LEU A 37 -5.40 6.46 -16.11
CA LEU A 37 -5.58 6.05 -14.72
C LEU A 37 -6.79 6.78 -14.12
N ILE A 38 -7.86 6.04 -13.83
CA ILE A 38 -9.01 6.54 -13.11
C ILE A 38 -8.62 6.80 -11.64
N ASN A 39 -7.83 5.87 -11.07
CA ASN A 39 -7.32 5.96 -9.71
C ASN A 39 -5.84 5.54 -9.67
N ARG A 40 -5.04 6.25 -8.86
CA ARG A 40 -3.60 5.97 -8.70
C ARG A 40 -3.31 4.58 -8.09
N TYR A 41 -4.26 3.98 -7.38
CA TYR A 41 -4.12 2.67 -6.71
C TYR A 41 -4.35 1.48 -7.64
N GLN A 42 -5.16 1.68 -8.67
CA GLN A 42 -5.57 0.65 -9.63
C GLN A 42 -4.41 -0.15 -10.23
N PRO A 43 -3.30 0.44 -10.71
CA PRO A 43 -2.26 -0.34 -11.37
C PRO A 43 -1.32 -1.08 -10.42
N ALA A 44 -1.40 -0.85 -9.11
CA ALA A 44 -0.41 -1.37 -8.16
C ALA A 44 -0.21 -2.88 -8.24
N GLN A 45 -1.30 -3.68 -8.23
CA GLN A 45 -1.21 -5.14 -8.29
C GLN A 45 -0.73 -5.67 -9.65
N VAL A 46 -1.05 -4.95 -10.73
CA VAL A 46 -0.65 -5.31 -12.09
C VAL A 46 0.84 -5.00 -12.32
N ILE A 47 1.33 -3.92 -11.72
CA ILE A 47 2.76 -3.56 -11.78
C ILE A 47 3.60 -4.60 -11.05
N PHE A 48 3.26 -4.93 -9.79
CA PHE A 48 4.03 -5.91 -9.01
C PHE A 48 3.13 -6.60 -7.98
N GLY A 49 2.61 -7.76 -8.33
CA GLY A 49 1.73 -8.58 -7.48
C GLY A 49 2.34 -9.90 -7.04
N PRO A 50 1.67 -10.58 -6.08
CA PRO A 50 0.55 -10.07 -5.34
C PRO A 50 0.92 -8.93 -4.39
N SER A 51 0.06 -7.91 -4.29
CA SER A 51 0.26 -6.74 -3.44
C SER A 51 -1.08 -6.11 -3.05
N TYR A 52 -1.07 -5.25 -2.04
CA TYR A 52 -2.16 -4.36 -1.68
C TYR A 52 -1.62 -2.98 -1.29
N ILE A 53 -2.43 -1.96 -1.35
CA ILE A 53 -2.09 -0.60 -0.91
C ILE A 53 -2.02 -0.58 0.62
N SER A 54 -0.93 -0.04 1.17
CA SER A 54 -0.72 0.06 2.62
C SER A 54 0.20 1.23 2.98
N PHE A 55 0.72 1.21 4.20
CA PHE A 55 1.66 2.22 4.71
C PHE A 55 1.11 3.64 4.51
N GLU A 56 1.96 4.60 4.12
CA GLU A 56 1.61 6.00 3.95
C GLU A 56 0.40 6.22 3.02
N SER A 57 0.24 5.38 1.98
CA SER A 57 -0.88 5.52 1.05
C SER A 57 -2.23 5.17 1.67
N ALA A 58 -2.30 4.11 2.48
CA ALA A 58 -3.51 3.74 3.19
C ALA A 58 -3.74 4.67 4.40
N LEU A 59 -2.69 5.00 5.16
CA LEU A 59 -2.78 5.94 6.28
C LEU A 59 -3.31 7.31 5.84
N SER A 60 -2.80 7.85 4.73
CA SER A 60 -3.28 9.09 4.13
C SER A 60 -4.71 8.97 3.57
N PHE A 61 -5.09 7.80 3.02
CA PHE A 61 -6.45 7.56 2.51
C PHE A 61 -7.49 7.60 3.64
N TYR A 62 -7.15 7.05 4.80
CA TYR A 62 -8.02 7.04 5.98
C TYR A 62 -7.92 8.29 6.86
N GLY A 63 -7.01 9.22 6.55
CA GLY A 63 -6.81 10.44 7.32
C GLY A 63 -5.95 10.29 8.58
N ILE A 64 -5.42 9.09 8.86
CA ILE A 64 -4.59 8.80 10.04
C ILE A 64 -3.31 9.64 10.07
N ILE A 65 -2.80 10.04 8.91
CA ILE A 65 -1.70 11.01 8.77
C ILE A 65 -2.16 12.23 7.97
N PRO A 66 -1.70 13.44 8.33
CA PRO A 66 -2.10 14.68 7.63
C PRO A 66 -1.43 14.80 6.25
N GLU A 67 -0.33 14.10 6.01
CA GLU A 67 0.42 14.22 4.76
C GLU A 67 -0.28 13.50 3.61
N TYR A 68 -0.34 14.17 2.46
CA TYR A 68 -0.72 13.51 1.22
C TYR A 68 0.45 12.63 0.72
N ALA A 69 0.21 11.34 0.57
CA ALA A 69 1.21 10.43 0.04
C ALA A 69 1.40 10.64 -1.47
N TYR A 70 2.48 11.27 -1.90
CA TYR A 70 2.78 11.53 -3.32
C TYR A 70 3.05 10.26 -4.13
N HIS A 71 3.62 9.24 -3.51
CA HIS A 71 3.83 7.92 -4.10
C HIS A 71 2.76 6.92 -3.63
N VAL A 72 2.66 5.80 -4.32
CA VAL A 72 1.79 4.70 -3.93
C VAL A 72 2.62 3.65 -3.20
N SER A 73 2.39 3.50 -1.90
CA SER A 73 3.04 2.50 -1.07
C SER A 73 2.19 1.22 -0.99
N CYS A 74 2.85 0.08 -1.19
CA CYS A 74 2.22 -1.22 -1.32
C CYS A 74 2.93 -2.26 -0.47
N ALA A 75 2.15 -3.14 0.15
CA ALA A 75 2.66 -4.32 0.80
C ALA A 75 2.73 -5.51 -0.16
N THR A 76 3.81 -6.30 -0.04
CA THR A 76 4.03 -7.57 -0.72
C THR A 76 4.47 -8.62 0.29
N PHE A 77 4.78 -9.84 -0.14
CA PHE A 77 5.38 -10.87 0.70
C PHE A 77 6.31 -11.77 -0.11
N ASN A 78 7.31 -12.36 0.58
CA ASN A 78 8.28 -13.30 -0.01
C ASN A 78 9.02 -12.77 -1.26
N LYS A 79 9.17 -11.46 -1.37
CA LYS A 79 9.98 -10.84 -2.44
C LYS A 79 11.43 -10.63 -2.01
N HIS A 80 11.68 -10.60 -0.70
CA HIS A 80 12.99 -10.45 -0.04
C HIS A 80 13.75 -9.18 -0.38
N LYS A 81 13.09 -8.21 -0.98
CA LYS A 81 13.65 -6.88 -1.29
C LYS A 81 12.55 -5.89 -1.64
N ASP A 82 12.79 -4.65 -1.27
CA ASP A 82 11.96 -3.54 -1.70
C ASP A 82 12.12 -3.29 -3.20
N LYS A 83 11.05 -2.83 -3.84
CA LYS A 83 11.00 -2.51 -5.25
C LYS A 83 10.35 -1.16 -5.49
N VAL A 84 10.89 -0.42 -6.44
CA VAL A 84 10.32 0.83 -6.91
C VAL A 84 10.07 0.75 -8.40
N PHE A 85 8.88 1.18 -8.83
CA PHE A 85 8.53 1.34 -10.23
C PHE A 85 8.07 2.78 -10.47
N HIS A 86 8.63 3.40 -11.48
CA HIS A 86 8.26 4.75 -11.89
C HIS A 86 7.43 4.69 -13.17
N THR A 87 6.28 5.33 -13.14
CA THR A 87 5.49 5.64 -14.34
C THR A 87 5.58 7.12 -14.65
N LYS A 88 5.02 7.57 -15.75
CA LYS A 88 4.95 9.02 -16.07
C LYS A 88 4.14 9.83 -15.03
N LYS A 89 3.23 9.20 -14.28
CA LYS A 89 2.33 9.89 -13.34
C LYS A 89 2.68 9.66 -11.88
N TYR A 90 3.03 8.41 -11.50
CA TYR A 90 3.21 8.02 -10.11
C TYR A 90 4.39 7.07 -9.93
N SER A 91 4.96 7.08 -8.73
CA SER A 91 5.93 6.09 -8.28
C SER A 91 5.24 5.10 -7.35
N TYR A 92 5.57 3.80 -7.51
CA TYR A 92 5.03 2.70 -6.72
C TYR A 92 6.14 2.05 -5.94
N PHE A 93 5.99 2.00 -4.62
CA PHE A 93 6.94 1.41 -3.69
C PHE A 93 6.36 0.13 -3.12
N TYR A 94 7.12 -0.94 -3.17
CA TYR A 94 6.69 -2.26 -2.68
C TYR A 94 7.64 -2.76 -1.62
N THR A 95 7.09 -3.09 -0.45
CA THR A 95 7.82 -3.53 0.73
C THR A 95 7.17 -4.80 1.27
N ASP A 96 8.01 -5.78 1.67
CA ASP A 96 7.50 -7.04 2.19
C ASP A 96 6.98 -6.91 3.63
N VAL A 97 5.83 -7.58 3.87
CA VAL A 97 5.30 -7.91 5.18
C VAL A 97 5.37 -9.43 5.41
N PRO A 98 5.26 -9.94 6.64
CA PRO A 98 5.26 -11.38 6.88
C PRO A 98 4.15 -12.09 6.09
N ALA A 99 4.47 -13.23 5.46
CA ALA A 99 3.53 -13.93 4.58
C ALA A 99 2.21 -14.31 5.29
N LYS A 100 2.26 -14.65 6.59
CA LYS A 100 1.08 -15.02 7.38
C LYS A 100 0.13 -13.86 7.65
N VAL A 101 0.61 -12.61 7.68
CA VAL A 101 -0.24 -11.43 7.88
C VAL A 101 -0.70 -10.80 6.57
N PHE A 102 -0.09 -11.17 5.45
CA PHE A 102 -0.40 -10.60 4.14
C PHE A 102 -1.88 -10.68 3.76
N PRO A 103 -2.62 -11.79 3.98
CA PRO A 103 -4.03 -11.89 3.61
C PRO A 103 -5.00 -11.25 4.62
N LEU A 104 -4.54 -10.89 5.83
CA LEU A 104 -5.39 -10.44 6.92
C LEU A 104 -5.74 -8.96 6.77
N GLU A 105 -6.99 -8.60 7.08
CA GLU A 105 -7.46 -7.21 7.14
C GLU A 105 -7.12 -6.42 5.86
N VAL A 106 -7.43 -7.01 4.71
CA VAL A 106 -7.26 -6.40 3.39
C VAL A 106 -8.60 -6.38 2.67
N GLU A 107 -9.08 -5.20 2.36
CA GLU A 107 -10.34 -4.96 1.68
C GLU A 107 -10.16 -4.82 0.17
N THR A 108 -11.24 -5.09 -0.56
CA THR A 108 -11.32 -4.92 -2.00
C THR A 108 -12.21 -3.72 -2.32
N PHE A 109 -11.67 -2.80 -3.09
CA PHE A 109 -12.36 -1.61 -3.57
C PHE A 109 -12.66 -1.75 -5.06
N GLU A 110 -13.92 -1.49 -5.43
CA GLU A 110 -14.38 -1.49 -6.81
C GLU A 110 -14.57 -0.05 -7.29
N LEU A 111 -14.09 0.25 -8.48
CA LEU A 111 -14.25 1.55 -9.12
C LEU A 111 -14.50 1.35 -10.62
N GLY A 112 -15.77 1.32 -11.02
CA GLY A 112 -16.18 0.92 -12.36
C GLY A 112 -15.75 -0.53 -12.65
N ASP A 113 -15.05 -0.74 -13.76
CA ASP A 113 -14.52 -2.06 -14.15
C ASP A 113 -13.20 -2.43 -13.47
N TYR A 114 -12.71 -1.59 -12.56
CA TYR A 114 -11.42 -1.76 -11.92
C TYR A 114 -11.56 -2.13 -10.45
N VAL A 115 -10.63 -2.97 -10.02
CA VAL A 115 -10.56 -3.47 -8.65
C VAL A 115 -9.15 -3.24 -8.10
N TYR A 116 -9.05 -2.76 -6.87
CA TYR A 116 -7.77 -2.71 -6.15
C TYR A 116 -7.96 -3.14 -4.69
N ARG A 117 -6.90 -3.60 -4.07
CA ARG A 117 -6.90 -4.06 -2.68
C ARG A 117 -6.15 -3.06 -1.81
N MET A 118 -6.68 -2.81 -0.61
CA MET A 118 -6.08 -1.91 0.36
C MET A 118 -6.20 -2.49 1.77
N ALA A 119 -5.19 -2.25 2.59
CA ALA A 119 -5.23 -2.54 4.02
C ALA A 119 -6.39 -1.78 4.69
N THR A 120 -7.03 -2.38 5.70
CA THR A 120 -7.90 -1.64 6.64
C THR A 120 -7.10 -0.61 7.43
N ARG A 121 -7.76 0.26 8.20
CA ARG A 121 -7.11 1.24 9.10
C ARG A 121 -6.14 0.54 10.05
N GLU A 122 -6.60 -0.49 10.74
CA GLU A 122 -5.82 -1.28 11.68
C GLU A 122 -4.60 -1.92 11.01
N LYS A 123 -4.84 -2.52 9.85
CA LYS A 123 -3.78 -3.17 9.08
C LYS A 123 -2.72 -2.19 8.61
N ALA A 124 -3.11 -1.03 8.11
CA ALA A 124 -2.19 0.00 7.63
C ALA A 124 -1.27 0.51 8.74
N VAL A 125 -1.83 0.74 9.95
CA VAL A 125 -1.06 1.11 11.14
C VAL A 125 -0.09 0.00 11.53
N CYS A 126 -0.55 -1.26 11.58
CA CYS A 126 0.30 -2.40 11.91
C CYS A 126 1.42 -2.61 10.89
N ASP A 127 1.14 -2.50 9.58
CA ASP A 127 2.15 -2.59 8.51
C ASP A 127 3.23 -1.51 8.69
N LYS A 128 2.82 -0.27 9.01
CA LYS A 128 3.75 0.83 9.24
C LYS A 128 4.61 0.58 10.47
N LEU A 129 4.02 0.23 11.61
CA LEU A 129 4.75 -0.03 12.86
C LEU A 129 5.67 -1.25 12.77
N TYR A 130 5.31 -2.26 11.97
CA TYR A 130 6.18 -3.41 11.70
C TYR A 130 7.51 -3.02 11.06
N LYS A 131 7.53 -1.97 10.23
CA LYS A 131 8.74 -1.48 9.54
C LYS A 131 9.57 -0.51 10.39
N MET A 132 9.06 -0.09 11.53
CA MET A 132 9.79 0.80 12.44
C MET A 132 10.75 0.01 13.34
N PRO A 133 11.84 0.63 13.80
CA PRO A 133 12.68 0.03 14.84
C PRO A 133 11.84 -0.38 16.05
N PRO A 134 12.23 -1.44 16.78
CA PRO A 134 11.46 -1.87 17.97
C PRO A 134 11.56 -0.84 19.10
N MET A 135 10.41 -0.35 19.55
CA MET A 135 10.30 0.57 20.69
C MET A 135 10.49 -0.19 22.00
N LYS A 136 10.93 0.50 23.04
CA LYS A 136 11.21 -0.11 24.35
C LYS A 136 9.92 -0.43 25.10
N ASP A 137 8.98 0.52 25.14
CA ASP A 137 7.73 0.49 25.88
C ASP A 137 6.63 1.31 25.20
N VAL A 138 5.45 1.39 25.82
CA VAL A 138 4.28 2.12 25.28
C VAL A 138 4.54 3.63 25.18
N ASP A 139 5.30 4.20 26.11
CA ASP A 139 5.55 5.66 26.07
C ASP A 139 6.44 6.03 24.90
N GLU A 140 7.48 5.22 24.63
CA GLU A 140 8.32 5.42 23.42
C GLU A 140 7.51 5.16 22.13
N LEU A 141 6.58 4.19 22.14
CA LEU A 141 5.68 3.97 21.01
C LEU A 141 4.77 5.18 20.76
N LYS A 142 4.24 5.83 21.79
CA LYS A 142 3.42 7.05 21.67
C LYS A 142 4.21 8.18 21.02
N VAL A 143 5.45 8.41 21.44
CA VAL A 143 6.32 9.42 20.81
C VAL A 143 6.49 9.10 19.33
N LEU A 144 6.81 7.84 18.99
CA LEU A 144 6.91 7.42 17.59
C LEU A 144 5.62 7.69 16.81
N MET A 145 4.45 7.29 17.35
CA MET A 145 3.18 7.42 16.63
C MET A 145 2.75 8.88 16.45
N PHE A 146 2.76 9.65 17.53
CA PHE A 146 2.13 10.98 17.53
C PHE A 146 3.09 12.11 17.16
N GLU A 147 4.39 12.01 17.51
CA GLU A 147 5.36 13.05 17.21
C GLU A 147 6.11 12.77 15.90
N ASP A 148 6.65 11.55 15.71
CA ASP A 148 7.48 11.24 14.55
C ASP A 148 6.64 10.87 13.30
N LEU A 149 5.64 9.98 13.47
CA LEU A 149 4.77 9.53 12.38
C LEU A 149 3.54 10.42 12.20
N ARG A 150 3.26 11.32 13.16
CA ARG A 150 2.15 12.27 13.15
C ARG A 150 0.78 11.62 12.93
N PHE A 151 0.60 10.45 13.54
CA PHE A 151 -0.71 9.81 13.57
C PHE A 151 -1.70 10.69 14.35
N ASP A 152 -2.92 10.77 13.87
CA ASP A 152 -3.99 11.43 14.61
C ASP A 152 -4.40 10.60 15.83
N ASP A 153 -4.45 11.23 17.01
CA ASP A 153 -4.72 10.53 18.28
C ASP A 153 -6.17 10.02 18.35
N GLU A 154 -7.13 10.77 17.84
CA GLU A 154 -8.54 10.37 17.78
C GLU A 154 -8.68 9.14 16.87
N ASP A 155 -8.09 9.18 15.66
CA ASP A 155 -8.10 8.07 14.71
C ASP A 155 -7.45 6.80 15.28
N ILE A 156 -6.35 6.92 16.03
CA ILE A 156 -5.71 5.77 16.69
C ILE A 156 -6.58 5.22 17.82
N SER A 157 -7.21 6.08 18.62
CA SER A 157 -8.07 5.66 19.72
C SER A 157 -9.34 4.93 19.28
N GLU A 158 -9.80 5.20 18.05
CA GLU A 158 -10.98 4.56 17.42
C GLU A 158 -10.67 3.20 16.76
N LEU A 159 -9.40 2.80 16.63
CA LEU A 159 -9.05 1.50 16.07
C LEU A 159 -9.65 0.36 16.90
N SER A 160 -10.09 -0.70 16.23
CA SER A 160 -10.63 -1.89 16.89
C SER A 160 -9.55 -2.62 17.69
N TYR A 161 -9.63 -2.60 19.01
CA TYR A 161 -8.73 -3.36 19.89
C TYR A 161 -8.71 -4.84 19.53
N SER A 162 -9.87 -5.46 19.28
CA SER A 162 -9.95 -6.88 18.96
C SER A 162 -9.19 -7.22 17.66
N THR A 163 -9.29 -6.37 16.65
CA THR A 163 -8.58 -6.54 15.37
C THR A 163 -7.07 -6.33 15.55
N ILE A 164 -6.68 -5.29 16.29
CA ILE A 164 -5.25 -5.02 16.58
C ILE A 164 -4.63 -6.16 17.39
N SER A 165 -5.36 -6.71 18.37
CA SER A 165 -4.88 -7.84 19.18
C SER A 165 -4.62 -9.09 18.31
N GLN A 166 -5.54 -9.43 17.41
CA GLN A 166 -5.35 -10.54 16.46
C GLN A 166 -4.17 -10.30 15.52
N LEU A 167 -4.03 -9.07 15.01
CA LEU A 167 -2.88 -8.70 14.18
C LEU A 167 -1.56 -8.78 14.98
N ALA A 168 -1.54 -8.36 16.25
CA ALA A 168 -0.35 -8.43 17.10
C ALA A 168 0.17 -9.86 17.27
N GLU A 169 -0.74 -10.83 17.45
CA GLU A 169 -0.39 -12.25 17.49
C GLU A 169 0.19 -12.73 16.16
N ALA A 170 -0.40 -12.31 15.05
CA ALA A 170 0.02 -12.72 13.73
C ALA A 170 1.37 -12.09 13.32
N TYR A 171 1.61 -10.81 13.59
CA TYR A 171 2.88 -10.12 13.26
C TYR A 171 4.06 -10.62 14.07
N CYS A 172 3.85 -11.03 15.33
CA CYS A 172 4.92 -11.31 16.30
C CYS A 172 5.94 -10.16 16.40
N CYS A 173 5.49 -8.92 16.25
CA CYS A 173 6.30 -7.71 16.27
C CYS A 173 6.06 -6.94 17.57
N LYS A 174 7.14 -6.43 18.18
CA LYS A 174 7.06 -5.73 19.48
C LYS A 174 6.18 -4.48 19.38
N ASN A 175 6.36 -3.64 18.36
CA ASN A 175 5.62 -2.40 18.20
C ASN A 175 4.10 -2.64 18.06
N VAL A 176 3.69 -3.69 17.32
CA VAL A 176 2.27 -4.03 17.16
C VAL A 176 1.68 -4.56 18.47
N ARG A 177 2.46 -5.28 19.29
CA ARG A 177 2.04 -5.69 20.65
C ARG A 177 1.87 -4.49 21.58
N LEU A 178 2.83 -3.56 21.58
CA LEU A 178 2.73 -2.32 22.35
C LEU A 178 1.52 -1.47 21.94
N LEU A 179 1.16 -1.46 20.65
CA LEU A 179 -0.08 -0.82 20.17
C LEU A 179 -1.32 -1.52 20.78
N SER A 180 -1.33 -2.86 20.77
CA SER A 180 -2.42 -3.63 21.40
C SER A 180 -2.52 -3.34 22.90
N ASP A 181 -1.40 -3.27 23.63
CA ASP A 181 -1.35 -2.95 25.05
C ASP A 181 -1.87 -1.51 25.31
N TYR A 182 -1.49 -0.56 24.46
CA TYR A 182 -1.96 0.83 24.54
C TYR A 182 -3.48 0.91 24.38
N LEU A 183 -4.03 0.30 23.32
CA LEU A 183 -5.47 0.33 23.04
C LEU A 183 -6.28 -0.40 24.15
N GLY A 184 -5.77 -1.53 24.64
CA GLY A 184 -6.41 -2.26 25.74
C GLY A 184 -6.43 -1.49 27.07
N ALA A 185 -5.59 -0.47 27.24
CA ALA A 185 -5.59 0.39 28.42
C ALA A 185 -6.55 1.60 28.33
N ILE A 186 -6.99 1.98 27.12
CA ILE A 186 -7.83 3.15 26.90
C ILE A 186 -9.27 2.81 26.48
N GLN A 187 -9.56 1.57 26.08
CA GLN A 187 -10.88 1.04 25.73
C GLN A 187 -11.39 0.06 26.81
#